data_3b40fb6857019ae5e7d9f41ad4247c66
#
_entry.id   3b40fb6857019ae5e7d9f41ad4247c66
#
_cell.length_a   1.000
_cell.length_b   1.000
_cell.length_c   1.000
_cell.angle_alpha   90.00
_cell.angle_beta   90.00
_cell.angle_gamma   90.00
#
_symmetry.space_group_name_H-M   'P 1'
#
loop_
_entity.id
_entity.type
_entity.pdbx_description
1 polymer ?
#
loop_
_entity_poly.entity_id
_entity_poly.type
_entity_poly.pdbx_seq_one_letter_code
_entity_poly.pdbx_strand_id
1 'polypeptide(L)'
;MNKKTVITKKNPIIPRMGVCDPHMHVFNGRVWLHATHDAIPGSSYFSMHDWQIWSSADCVEWQLESVVRPEDFHMGPSNDCWAVDCEERNGKYYYYFSDGNMRTGVGVGDSPAGPFKDVLGKPLLDGTLTTTREYDPCVFKDDDGEYYLVFGGPSWCYGEGCGYFIARLNEDMVSFAETPRRLEVNHPADDKASLNKFGGRYYLTYGGHYAISDNIYGPYEYKGHTGASEDHTSYFEWNGQIFNAITVFDHYGLYRSAGMCYVHIRDNGDLVTDPLIVEYGVGQYDSDWNRIEAEWFMRGVNVKKAEIHNYPGFFVSCTQEAVLVYPKVRNLSNKTGLSLKASCSGTGGEIELREGNENGRVLGSVRLEKARHIPLPETLPDVTDICLVLKPDPGEEMLLDHFHFYEEAIDNP
;
A
#
# COMPACT_ATOMS: atom_id res chain seq x y z
N MET A 1 -15.09 -14.81 -20.35
CA MET A 1 -13.67 -15.21 -20.30
C MET A 1 -13.34 -15.58 -18.86
N ASN A 2 -12.58 -16.66 -18.63
CA ASN A 2 -12.08 -16.91 -17.26
C ASN A 2 -11.10 -15.78 -16.92
N LYS A 3 -11.37 -15.06 -15.84
CA LYS A 3 -10.47 -14.01 -15.34
C LYS A 3 -9.17 -14.67 -14.89
N LYS A 4 -8.05 -14.03 -15.19
CA LYS A 4 -6.73 -14.51 -14.73
C LYS A 4 -6.58 -14.20 -13.26
N THR A 5 -6.25 -15.22 -12.46
CA THR A 5 -6.01 -15.09 -11.02
C THR A 5 -4.58 -15.45 -10.70
N VAL A 6 -3.95 -14.68 -9.83
CA VAL A 6 -2.61 -14.92 -9.27
C VAL A 6 -2.73 -14.98 -7.75
N ILE A 7 -2.13 -16.01 -7.15
CA ILE A 7 -2.00 -16.12 -5.69
C ILE A 7 -0.54 -15.84 -5.35
N THR A 8 -0.31 -14.81 -4.55
CA THR A 8 1.05 -14.44 -4.13
C THR A 8 1.53 -15.35 -3.00
N LYS A 9 2.86 -15.51 -2.91
CA LYS A 9 3.52 -16.19 -1.78
C LYS A 9 4.61 -15.34 -1.15
N LYS A 10 4.99 -14.26 -1.81
CA LYS A 10 5.93 -13.21 -1.41
C LYS A 10 5.91 -12.11 -2.47
N ASN A 11 6.61 -11.01 -2.24
CA ASN A 11 6.83 -10.02 -3.31
C ASN A 11 7.67 -10.62 -4.46
N PRO A 12 7.38 -10.24 -5.71
CA PRO A 12 6.30 -9.34 -6.14
C PRO A 12 4.91 -10.01 -6.10
N ILE A 13 3.85 -9.20 -5.96
CA ILE A 13 2.46 -9.70 -5.87
C ILE A 13 1.94 -10.28 -7.19
N ILE A 14 2.46 -9.81 -8.33
CA ILE A 14 2.10 -10.30 -9.67
C ILE A 14 3.42 -10.56 -10.41
N PRO A 15 4.09 -11.70 -10.14
CA PRO A 15 5.45 -11.93 -10.58
C PRO A 15 5.53 -12.17 -12.08
N ARG A 16 6.56 -11.61 -12.71
CA ARG A 16 6.96 -11.87 -14.10
C ARG A 16 5.87 -11.60 -15.15
N MET A 17 5.07 -10.58 -14.91
CA MET A 17 4.02 -10.17 -15.83
C MET A 17 4.17 -8.73 -16.31
N GLY A 18 5.26 -8.06 -15.97
CA GLY A 18 5.51 -6.68 -16.38
C GLY A 18 4.56 -5.66 -15.73
N VAL A 19 3.81 -6.05 -14.69
CA VAL A 19 2.89 -5.15 -13.98
C VAL A 19 3.71 -4.31 -13.01
N CYS A 20 3.82 -3.01 -13.25
CA CYS A 20 4.69 -2.09 -12.50
C CYS A 20 4.03 -0.72 -12.33
N ASP A 21 4.79 0.25 -11.80
CA ASP A 21 4.30 1.60 -11.50
C ASP A 21 2.95 1.55 -10.77
N PRO A 22 2.86 0.81 -9.65
CA PRO A 22 1.58 0.50 -9.04
C PRO A 22 0.94 1.73 -8.40
N HIS A 23 -0.32 1.97 -8.69
CA HIS A 23 -1.15 2.89 -7.94
C HIS A 23 -2.37 2.15 -7.40
N MET A 24 -2.56 2.22 -6.08
CA MET A 24 -3.59 1.43 -5.42
C MET A 24 -4.55 2.29 -4.62
N HIS A 25 -5.83 1.94 -4.73
CA HIS A 25 -6.93 2.52 -3.96
C HIS A 25 -7.85 1.44 -3.42
N VAL A 26 -8.64 1.78 -2.40
CA VAL A 26 -9.69 0.92 -1.87
C VAL A 26 -11.05 1.42 -2.37
N PHE A 27 -11.69 0.65 -3.24
CA PHE A 27 -13.05 0.92 -3.69
C PHE A 27 -13.96 -0.25 -3.32
N ASN A 28 -15.10 0.05 -2.71
CA ASN A 28 -16.12 -0.95 -2.33
C ASN A 28 -15.55 -2.14 -1.52
N GLY A 29 -14.62 -1.85 -0.58
CA GLY A 29 -14.01 -2.86 0.30
C GLY A 29 -13.02 -3.80 -0.38
N ARG A 30 -12.53 -3.47 -1.58
CA ARG A 30 -11.47 -4.19 -2.29
C ARG A 30 -10.32 -3.25 -2.62
N VAL A 31 -9.11 -3.78 -2.65
CA VAL A 31 -7.94 -3.07 -3.16
C VAL A 31 -7.91 -3.21 -4.68
N TRP A 32 -7.75 -2.08 -5.35
CA TRP A 32 -7.64 -1.98 -6.81
C TRP A 32 -6.24 -1.48 -7.16
N LEU A 33 -5.58 -2.20 -8.02
CA LEU A 33 -4.28 -1.85 -8.59
C LEU A 33 -4.49 -1.38 -10.03
N HIS A 34 -4.15 -0.13 -10.28
CA HIS A 34 -4.02 0.43 -11.63
C HIS A 34 -2.52 0.52 -11.93
N ALA A 35 -2.08 -0.10 -13.01
CA ALA A 35 -0.66 -0.29 -13.23
C ALA A 35 -0.26 -0.17 -14.71
N THR A 36 0.97 0.25 -14.92
CA THR A 36 1.68 0.14 -16.19
C THR A 36 1.96 -1.33 -16.50
N HIS A 37 2.16 -1.64 -17.78
CA HIS A 37 2.49 -2.98 -18.23
C HIS A 37 3.72 -2.96 -19.14
N ASP A 38 4.87 -3.32 -18.61
CA ASP A 38 6.10 -3.55 -19.39
C ASP A 38 5.90 -4.77 -20.29
N ALA A 39 5.86 -4.55 -21.62
CA ALA A 39 5.40 -5.58 -22.55
C ALA A 39 6.49 -6.59 -22.95
N ILE A 40 7.76 -6.23 -22.85
CA ILE A 40 8.88 -7.00 -23.44
C ILE A 40 9.91 -7.39 -22.37
N PRO A 41 9.92 -8.66 -21.92
CA PRO A 41 10.94 -9.16 -21.00
C PRO A 41 12.36 -8.97 -21.56
N GLY A 42 13.27 -8.44 -20.73
CA GLY A 42 14.66 -8.22 -21.08
C GLY A 42 14.92 -7.01 -21.99
N SER A 43 13.91 -6.16 -22.21
CA SER A 43 14.07 -4.92 -22.96
C SER A 43 15.06 -3.98 -22.26
N SER A 44 15.84 -3.24 -23.05
CA SER A 44 16.69 -2.14 -22.58
C SER A 44 16.02 -0.77 -22.68
N TYR A 45 14.76 -0.71 -23.08
CA TYR A 45 13.92 0.48 -23.17
C TYR A 45 12.52 0.18 -22.68
N PHE A 46 11.81 1.20 -22.22
CA PHE A 46 10.41 1.10 -21.84
C PHE A 46 9.54 0.84 -23.07
N SER A 47 8.68 -0.17 -22.99
CA SER A 47 7.73 -0.52 -24.05
C SER A 47 6.43 -0.98 -23.40
N MET A 48 5.45 -0.11 -23.36
CA MET A 48 4.20 -0.26 -22.63
C MET A 48 3.03 -0.03 -23.56
N HIS A 49 2.33 -1.10 -23.94
CA HIS A 49 1.30 -1.08 -24.97
C HIS A 49 -0.10 -0.95 -24.43
N ASP A 50 -0.27 -1.14 -23.12
CA ASP A 50 -1.53 -1.10 -22.42
C ASP A 50 -1.29 -0.89 -20.92
N TRP A 51 -2.37 -0.73 -20.17
CA TRP A 51 -2.40 -0.73 -18.71
C TRP A 51 -3.21 -1.91 -18.21
N GLN A 52 -2.86 -2.42 -17.05
CA GLN A 52 -3.57 -3.51 -16.42
C GLN A 52 -4.25 -3.06 -15.12
N ILE A 53 -5.48 -3.53 -14.92
CA ILE A 53 -6.24 -3.27 -13.70
C ILE A 53 -6.49 -4.61 -13.00
N TRP A 54 -6.02 -4.68 -11.76
CA TRP A 54 -6.16 -5.85 -10.92
C TRP A 54 -6.93 -5.49 -9.66
N SER A 55 -7.57 -6.48 -9.01
CA SER A 55 -8.22 -6.28 -7.72
C SER A 55 -7.95 -7.45 -6.78
N SER A 56 -8.01 -7.15 -5.47
CA SER A 56 -7.89 -8.15 -4.42
C SER A 56 -8.81 -7.84 -3.24
N ALA A 57 -9.35 -8.88 -2.61
CA ALA A 57 -10.11 -8.75 -1.37
C ALA A 57 -9.22 -8.95 -0.12
N ASP A 58 -7.99 -9.43 -0.28
CA ASP A 58 -7.11 -9.85 0.81
C ASP A 58 -5.63 -9.52 0.58
N CYS A 59 -5.29 -8.82 -0.52
CA CYS A 59 -3.92 -8.51 -0.97
C CYS A 59 -3.04 -9.73 -1.26
N VAL A 60 -3.60 -10.94 -1.26
CA VAL A 60 -2.90 -12.20 -1.53
C VAL A 60 -3.38 -12.83 -2.82
N GLU A 61 -4.69 -12.86 -3.05
CA GLU A 61 -5.28 -13.33 -4.30
C GLU A 61 -5.63 -12.15 -5.19
N TRP A 62 -4.95 -12.03 -6.32
CA TRP A 62 -5.11 -10.94 -7.29
C TRP A 62 -5.80 -11.40 -8.55
N GLN A 63 -6.82 -10.68 -8.98
CA GLN A 63 -7.61 -10.97 -10.17
C GLN A 63 -7.42 -9.87 -11.21
N LEU A 64 -7.03 -10.25 -12.44
CA LEU A 64 -7.04 -9.32 -13.58
C LEU A 64 -8.47 -8.98 -13.94
N GLU A 65 -8.84 -7.72 -13.78
CA GLU A 65 -10.19 -7.22 -14.05
C GLU A 65 -10.34 -6.73 -15.49
N SER A 66 -9.38 -5.94 -15.96
CA SER A 66 -9.37 -5.42 -17.33
C SER A 66 -7.97 -5.05 -17.81
N VAL A 67 -7.88 -4.88 -19.12
CA VAL A 67 -6.75 -4.30 -19.83
C VAL A 67 -7.27 -3.07 -20.56
N VAL A 68 -6.72 -1.90 -20.22
CA VAL A 68 -7.06 -0.60 -20.80
C VAL A 68 -6.08 -0.33 -21.94
N ARG A 69 -6.59 0.13 -23.08
CA ARG A 69 -5.79 0.34 -24.28
C ARG A 69 -5.70 1.81 -24.66
N PRO A 70 -4.56 2.28 -25.18
CA PRO A 70 -4.39 3.68 -25.57
C PRO A 70 -5.32 4.08 -26.74
N GLU A 71 -5.78 3.12 -27.55
CA GLU A 71 -6.74 3.35 -28.65
C GLU A 71 -8.13 3.75 -28.16
N ASP A 72 -8.46 3.51 -26.90
CA ASP A 72 -9.72 3.94 -26.29
C ASP A 72 -9.74 5.45 -25.98
N PHE A 73 -8.58 6.14 -26.15
CA PHE A 73 -8.35 7.55 -25.85
C PHE A 73 -7.79 8.31 -27.06
N HIS A 74 -7.66 9.64 -26.91
CA HIS A 74 -7.03 10.52 -27.91
C HIS A 74 -5.63 10.11 -28.33
N MET A 75 -4.97 9.34 -27.49
CA MET A 75 -3.59 8.86 -27.66
C MET A 75 -3.44 7.98 -28.91
N GLY A 76 -4.47 7.17 -29.25
CA GLY A 76 -4.36 6.17 -30.29
C GLY A 76 -3.32 5.09 -30.01
N PRO A 77 -2.95 4.24 -30.97
CA PRO A 77 -1.94 3.19 -30.76
C PRO A 77 -0.61 3.77 -30.29
N SER A 78 -0.09 3.24 -29.19
CA SER A 78 1.14 3.75 -28.55
C SER A 78 1.94 2.63 -27.89
N ASN A 79 3.23 2.88 -27.67
CA ASN A 79 4.13 2.07 -26.84
C ASN A 79 4.52 2.81 -25.54
N ASP A 80 3.90 3.93 -25.27
CA ASP A 80 4.22 4.85 -24.19
C ASP A 80 3.05 5.03 -23.22
N CYS A 81 2.39 3.91 -22.85
CA CYS A 81 1.34 3.83 -21.83
C CYS A 81 1.97 3.88 -20.43
N TRP A 82 2.43 5.06 -20.00
CA TRP A 82 3.16 5.24 -18.75
C TRP A 82 2.23 5.36 -17.55
N ALA A 83 2.74 5.73 -16.39
CA ALA A 83 2.06 5.67 -15.11
C ALA A 83 0.62 6.21 -15.10
N VAL A 84 -0.17 5.65 -14.20
CA VAL A 84 -1.60 5.92 -14.09
C VAL A 84 -2.02 6.15 -12.66
N ASP A 85 -3.22 6.70 -12.51
CA ASP A 85 -3.96 6.75 -11.25
C ASP A 85 -5.46 6.73 -11.53
N CYS A 86 -6.27 6.37 -10.53
CA CYS A 86 -7.73 6.31 -10.64
C CYS A 86 -8.39 6.72 -9.33
N GLU A 87 -9.37 7.61 -9.41
CA GLU A 87 -10.11 8.03 -8.22
C GLU A 87 -11.64 8.06 -8.50
N GLU A 88 -12.40 7.90 -7.42
CA GLU A 88 -13.86 7.90 -7.46
C GLU A 88 -14.41 9.27 -7.04
N ARG A 89 -15.38 9.80 -7.80
CA ARG A 89 -16.23 10.91 -7.38
C ARG A 89 -17.66 10.72 -7.88
N ASN A 90 -18.62 10.77 -6.96
CA ASN A 90 -20.06 10.70 -7.26
C ASN A 90 -20.47 9.46 -8.09
N GLY A 91 -19.89 8.30 -7.82
CA GLY A 91 -20.17 7.03 -8.50
C GLY A 91 -19.55 6.92 -9.89
N LYS A 92 -18.66 7.83 -10.26
CA LYS A 92 -17.83 7.75 -11.46
C LYS A 92 -16.39 7.56 -11.09
N TYR A 93 -15.64 6.87 -11.95
CA TYR A 93 -14.22 6.61 -11.81
C TYR A 93 -13.46 7.38 -12.88
N TYR A 94 -12.48 8.15 -12.45
CA TYR A 94 -11.66 9.02 -13.30
C TYR A 94 -10.27 8.40 -13.39
N TYR A 95 -9.93 7.93 -14.57
CA TYR A 95 -8.68 7.24 -14.86
C TYR A 95 -7.72 8.20 -15.54
N TYR A 96 -6.72 8.68 -14.79
CA TYR A 96 -5.68 9.56 -15.30
C TYR A 96 -4.50 8.72 -15.77
N PHE A 97 -3.97 9.01 -16.94
CA PHE A 97 -2.89 8.25 -17.54
C PHE A 97 -1.85 9.16 -18.18
N SER A 98 -0.58 8.74 -18.15
CA SER A 98 0.50 9.40 -18.86
C SER A 98 0.49 9.01 -20.34
N ASP A 99 0.42 10.01 -21.21
CA ASP A 99 0.69 9.89 -22.65
C ASP A 99 2.19 10.14 -22.86
N GLY A 100 2.96 9.08 -22.73
CA GLY A 100 4.40 9.14 -22.61
C GLY A 100 4.87 9.96 -21.41
N ASN A 101 6.04 10.57 -21.55
CA ASN A 101 6.66 11.41 -20.54
C ASN A 101 6.37 12.91 -20.73
N MET A 102 5.24 13.28 -21.30
CA MET A 102 4.95 14.67 -21.69
C MET A 102 3.59 15.18 -21.27
N ARG A 103 2.57 14.33 -21.29
CA ARG A 103 1.16 14.75 -21.19
C ARG A 103 0.38 13.81 -20.27
N THR A 104 -0.76 14.30 -19.80
CA THR A 104 -1.71 13.50 -19.03
C THR A 104 -3.08 13.53 -19.70
N GLY A 105 -3.65 12.35 -19.93
CA GLY A 105 -5.03 12.17 -20.36
C GLY A 105 -5.95 11.78 -19.21
N VAL A 106 -7.25 11.79 -19.44
CA VAL A 106 -8.26 11.31 -18.50
C VAL A 106 -9.39 10.59 -19.20
N GLY A 107 -9.75 9.42 -18.67
CA GLY A 107 -10.94 8.66 -19.06
C GLY A 107 -11.93 8.56 -17.92
N VAL A 108 -13.23 8.42 -18.24
CA VAL A 108 -14.30 8.33 -17.25
C VAL A 108 -15.06 7.01 -17.42
N GLY A 109 -15.28 6.29 -16.32
CA GLY A 109 -16.00 5.02 -16.28
C GLY A 109 -17.02 4.92 -15.17
N ASP A 110 -17.82 3.85 -15.19
CA ASP A 110 -18.81 3.52 -14.15
C ASP A 110 -18.29 2.48 -13.14
N SER A 111 -17.06 2.03 -13.33
CA SER A 111 -16.42 1.01 -12.52
C SER A 111 -14.91 1.30 -12.42
N PRO A 112 -14.25 0.91 -11.32
CA PRO A 112 -12.78 1.04 -11.22
C PRO A 112 -12.03 0.16 -12.24
N ALA A 113 -12.72 -0.83 -12.84
CA ALA A 113 -12.19 -1.64 -13.94
C ALA A 113 -12.49 -1.03 -15.34
N GLY A 114 -13.12 0.12 -15.42
CA GLY A 114 -13.65 0.67 -16.67
C GLY A 114 -14.91 -0.08 -17.16
N PRO A 115 -15.23 -0.05 -18.49
CA PRO A 115 -14.45 0.64 -19.51
C PRO A 115 -14.45 2.16 -19.30
N PHE A 116 -13.32 2.78 -19.61
CA PHE A 116 -13.18 4.24 -19.53
C PHE A 116 -13.38 4.85 -20.93
N LYS A 117 -13.99 6.02 -20.95
CA LYS A 117 -14.24 6.80 -22.19
C LYS A 117 -13.44 8.08 -22.14
N ASP A 118 -12.77 8.40 -23.21
CA ASP A 118 -12.19 9.74 -23.40
C ASP A 118 -13.32 10.75 -23.57
N VAL A 119 -13.44 11.63 -22.58
CA VAL A 119 -14.50 12.67 -22.57
C VAL A 119 -14.00 14.00 -23.09
N LEU A 120 -12.69 14.18 -23.26
CA LEU A 120 -12.08 15.41 -23.75
C LEU A 120 -11.66 15.32 -25.22
N GLY A 121 -11.34 14.16 -25.74
CA GLY A 121 -10.77 13.95 -27.07
C GLY A 121 -9.40 14.61 -27.27
N LYS A 122 -8.73 14.96 -26.16
CA LYS A 122 -7.43 15.62 -26.08
C LYS A 122 -6.81 15.40 -24.70
N PRO A 123 -5.51 15.66 -24.49
CA PRO A 123 -4.93 15.64 -23.16
C PRO A 123 -5.63 16.63 -22.20
N LEU A 124 -5.71 16.26 -20.93
CA LEU A 124 -6.04 17.16 -19.82
C LEU A 124 -4.89 18.14 -19.56
N LEU A 125 -3.67 17.62 -19.57
CA LEU A 125 -2.41 18.36 -19.52
C LEU A 125 -1.66 18.10 -20.83
N ASP A 126 -1.37 19.14 -21.59
CA ASP A 126 -0.84 19.04 -22.96
C ASP A 126 0.66 19.31 -23.07
N GLY A 127 1.35 19.50 -21.94
CA GLY A 127 2.77 19.79 -21.87
C GLY A 127 3.12 21.28 -22.00
N THR A 128 2.13 22.18 -21.96
CA THR A 128 2.36 23.63 -22.16
C THR A 128 1.92 24.49 -20.98
N LEU A 129 1.25 23.91 -19.99
CA LEU A 129 0.63 24.64 -18.89
C LEU A 129 1.65 25.03 -17.80
N THR A 130 2.71 24.24 -17.65
CA THR A 130 3.73 24.44 -16.61
C THR A 130 5.15 24.35 -17.17
N THR A 131 6.16 24.51 -16.31
CA THR A 131 7.58 24.37 -16.69
C THR A 131 8.07 22.93 -16.61
N THR A 132 7.27 22.02 -16.01
CA THR A 132 7.60 20.59 -15.94
C THR A 132 7.05 19.84 -17.16
N ARG A 133 7.47 18.59 -17.31
CA ARG A 133 6.75 17.62 -18.14
C ARG A 133 5.49 17.21 -17.38
N GLU A 134 4.33 17.26 -18.04
CA GLU A 134 3.01 17.18 -17.41
C GLU A 134 2.47 15.74 -17.44
N TYR A 135 3.19 14.82 -16.84
CA TYR A 135 2.91 13.38 -16.81
C TYR A 135 2.99 12.83 -15.37
N ASP A 136 2.87 11.53 -15.19
CA ASP A 136 2.90 10.82 -13.91
C ASP A 136 1.85 11.36 -12.92
N PRO A 137 0.57 11.29 -13.30
CA PRO A 137 -0.51 11.81 -12.48
C PRO A 137 -0.68 11.03 -11.19
N CYS A 138 -0.96 11.78 -10.10
CA CYS A 138 -1.50 11.25 -8.86
C CYS A 138 -2.69 12.11 -8.47
N VAL A 139 -3.87 11.51 -8.36
CA VAL A 139 -5.06 12.20 -7.89
C VAL A 139 -5.22 11.97 -6.39
N PHE A 140 -5.39 13.05 -5.66
CA PHE A 140 -5.52 13.03 -4.19
C PHE A 140 -6.85 13.64 -3.77
N LYS A 141 -7.59 12.93 -2.92
CA LYS A 141 -8.80 13.41 -2.26
C LYS A 141 -8.46 13.86 -0.85
N ASP A 142 -8.69 15.13 -0.54
CA ASP A 142 -8.47 15.65 0.82
C ASP A 142 -9.69 15.42 1.72
N ASP A 143 -9.52 15.60 3.04
CA ASP A 143 -10.55 15.41 4.06
C ASP A 143 -11.74 16.37 3.92
N ASP A 144 -11.55 17.52 3.28
CA ASP A 144 -12.61 18.49 2.99
C ASP A 144 -13.47 18.10 1.76
N GLY A 145 -13.11 17.00 1.08
CA GLY A 145 -13.79 16.48 -0.10
C GLY A 145 -13.36 17.12 -1.41
N GLU A 146 -12.35 17.99 -1.41
CA GLU A 146 -11.73 18.52 -2.62
C GLU A 146 -10.74 17.52 -3.22
N TYR A 147 -10.55 17.60 -4.52
CA TYR A 147 -9.66 16.71 -5.28
C TYR A 147 -8.55 17.51 -5.94
N TYR A 148 -7.36 16.95 -5.90
CA TYR A 148 -6.16 17.57 -6.43
C TYR A 148 -5.46 16.61 -7.38
N LEU A 149 -4.88 17.12 -8.46
CA LEU A 149 -3.99 16.40 -9.34
C LEU A 149 -2.56 16.86 -9.09
N VAL A 150 -1.69 15.94 -8.71
CA VAL A 150 -0.24 16.12 -8.63
C VAL A 150 0.36 15.48 -9.86
N PHE A 151 1.35 16.12 -10.45
CA PHE A 151 2.03 15.63 -11.65
C PHE A 151 3.43 16.24 -11.79
N GLY A 152 4.23 15.69 -12.65
CA GLY A 152 5.57 16.18 -12.93
C GLY A 152 6.63 15.09 -12.85
N GLY A 153 7.84 15.43 -13.14
CA GLY A 153 8.95 14.47 -13.23
C GLY A 153 10.28 15.01 -12.78
N PRO A 154 11.31 14.14 -12.83
CA PRO A 154 12.60 14.40 -12.25
C PRO A 154 13.36 15.54 -12.95
N SER A 155 13.95 16.42 -12.14
CA SER A 155 14.79 17.52 -12.65
C SER A 155 16.14 17.04 -13.16
N TRP A 156 16.65 15.94 -12.63
CA TRP A 156 17.97 15.40 -13.02
C TRP A 156 18.01 14.90 -14.46
N CYS A 157 16.88 14.46 -15.04
CA CYS A 157 16.86 13.99 -16.43
C CYS A 157 16.21 14.98 -17.42
N TYR A 158 15.33 15.88 -16.93
CA TYR A 158 14.59 16.79 -17.82
C TYR A 158 14.99 18.26 -17.68
N GLY A 159 15.89 18.59 -16.75
CA GLY A 159 16.51 19.89 -16.59
C GLY A 159 15.86 20.81 -15.54
N GLU A 160 16.51 21.96 -15.36
CA GLU A 160 16.05 22.98 -14.42
C GLU A 160 14.64 23.46 -14.78
N GLY A 161 13.79 23.57 -13.77
CA GLY A 161 12.36 23.93 -13.94
C GLY A 161 11.41 22.72 -13.89
N CYS A 162 11.89 21.50 -14.12
CA CYS A 162 11.12 20.30 -13.83
C CYS A 162 10.98 20.08 -12.32
N GLY A 163 9.93 19.40 -11.92
CA GLY A 163 9.54 19.13 -10.54
C GLY A 163 8.06 18.83 -10.47
N TYR A 164 7.51 18.82 -9.27
CA TYR A 164 6.12 18.50 -9.06
C TYR A 164 5.25 19.75 -9.03
N PHE A 165 4.09 19.62 -9.62
CA PHE A 165 3.03 20.63 -9.62
C PHE A 165 1.75 20.01 -9.07
N ILE A 166 0.90 20.86 -8.47
CA ILE A 166 -0.40 20.50 -7.96
C ILE A 166 -1.45 21.50 -8.42
N ALA A 167 -2.63 21.02 -8.74
CA ALA A 167 -3.79 21.87 -8.96
C ALA A 167 -5.06 21.19 -8.44
N ARG A 168 -5.97 22.00 -7.87
CA ARG A 168 -7.30 21.53 -7.51
C ARG A 168 -8.13 21.30 -8.76
N LEU A 169 -8.82 20.17 -8.79
CA LEU A 169 -9.77 19.82 -9.84
C LEU A 169 -11.14 20.46 -9.59
N ASN A 170 -11.86 20.76 -10.67
CA ASN A 170 -13.29 21.08 -10.60
C ASN A 170 -14.13 19.83 -10.27
N GLU A 171 -15.42 20.02 -10.02
CA GLU A 171 -16.35 18.92 -9.75
C GLU A 171 -16.44 17.90 -10.89
N ASP A 172 -16.17 18.32 -12.11
CA ASP A 172 -16.15 17.45 -13.30
C ASP A 172 -14.94 16.51 -13.35
N MET A 173 -13.92 16.72 -12.52
CA MET A 173 -12.68 15.96 -12.45
C MET A 173 -11.86 15.93 -13.76
N VAL A 174 -12.24 16.71 -14.75
CA VAL A 174 -11.60 16.77 -16.08
C VAL A 174 -11.20 18.19 -16.46
N SER A 175 -11.21 19.10 -15.49
CA SER A 175 -10.74 20.47 -15.60
C SER A 175 -10.21 20.99 -14.27
N PHE A 176 -9.41 22.07 -14.32
CA PHE A 176 -8.79 22.66 -13.13
C PHE A 176 -9.58 23.84 -12.59
N ALA A 177 -9.74 23.89 -11.27
CA ALA A 177 -10.33 25.01 -10.54
C ALA A 177 -9.33 26.15 -10.30
N GLU A 178 -8.06 25.93 -10.54
CA GLU A 178 -6.97 26.87 -10.34
C GLU A 178 -5.81 26.62 -11.32
N THR A 179 -4.91 27.58 -11.45
CA THR A 179 -3.64 27.37 -12.17
C THR A 179 -2.73 26.46 -11.38
N PRO A 180 -2.11 25.45 -12.00
CA PRO A 180 -1.16 24.57 -11.31
C PRO A 180 -0.04 25.36 -10.62
N ARG A 181 0.28 24.97 -9.39
CA ARG A 181 1.33 25.54 -8.56
C ARG A 181 2.47 24.57 -8.40
N ARG A 182 3.70 25.06 -8.44
CA ARG A 182 4.87 24.24 -8.13
C ARG A 182 4.87 23.88 -6.64
N LEU A 183 5.14 22.61 -6.33
CA LEU A 183 5.41 22.15 -4.97
C LEU A 183 6.89 22.43 -4.65
N GLU A 184 7.11 23.25 -3.63
CA GLU A 184 8.46 23.52 -3.14
C GLU A 184 8.90 22.40 -2.19
N VAL A 185 9.94 21.67 -2.61
CA VAL A 185 10.57 20.60 -1.84
C VAL A 185 12.05 20.92 -1.74
N ASN A 186 12.63 20.84 -0.54
CA ASN A 186 14.07 21.09 -0.33
C ASN A 186 14.97 19.89 -0.69
N HIS A 187 14.55 19.12 -1.71
CA HIS A 187 15.25 17.97 -2.29
C HIS A 187 14.93 17.91 -3.79
N PRO A 188 15.85 17.45 -4.65
CA PRO A 188 15.55 17.27 -6.06
C PRO A 188 14.34 16.37 -6.29
N ALA A 189 13.50 16.71 -7.27
CA ALA A 189 12.45 15.85 -7.73
C ALA A 189 13.06 14.60 -8.39
N ASP A 190 12.50 13.45 -8.09
CA ASP A 190 12.88 12.16 -8.65
C ASP A 190 11.71 11.60 -9.46
N ASP A 191 11.33 10.35 -9.26
CA ASP A 191 10.28 9.69 -10.01
C ASP A 191 8.87 10.18 -9.63
N LYS A 192 7.81 9.50 -10.07
CA LYS A 192 6.41 9.86 -9.84
C LYS A 192 6.14 10.29 -8.40
N ALA A 193 5.55 11.46 -8.24
CA ALA A 193 5.03 11.89 -6.95
C ALA A 193 3.71 11.21 -6.62
N SER A 194 3.55 10.81 -5.36
CA SER A 194 2.29 10.40 -4.76
C SER A 194 2.02 11.25 -3.52
N LEU A 195 0.80 11.80 -3.42
CA LEU A 195 0.40 12.64 -2.29
C LEU A 195 -0.53 11.86 -1.38
N ASN A 196 -0.26 11.90 -0.08
CA ASN A 196 -1.03 11.21 0.94
C ASN A 196 -1.19 12.10 2.17
N LYS A 197 -2.14 11.78 3.05
CA LYS A 197 -2.36 12.51 4.31
C LYS A 197 -2.49 11.52 5.46
N PHE A 198 -1.59 11.61 6.42
CA PHE A 198 -1.59 10.75 7.60
C PHE A 198 -1.49 11.64 8.85
N GLY A 199 -2.34 11.39 9.84
CA GLY A 199 -2.32 12.15 11.09
C GLY A 199 -2.46 13.68 10.91
N GLY A 200 -3.15 14.11 9.85
CA GLY A 200 -3.39 15.53 9.52
C GLY A 200 -2.22 16.22 8.78
N ARG A 201 -1.16 15.50 8.43
CA ARG A 201 0.00 16.02 7.69
C ARG A 201 0.04 15.44 6.28
N TYR A 202 0.52 16.22 5.33
CA TYR A 202 0.69 15.81 3.93
C TYR A 202 2.06 15.19 3.71
N TYR A 203 2.07 14.04 3.05
CA TYR A 203 3.26 13.29 2.67
C TYR A 203 3.37 13.26 1.15
N LEU A 204 4.37 13.93 0.62
CA LEU A 204 4.76 13.82 -0.78
C LEU A 204 5.84 12.76 -0.90
N THR A 205 5.54 11.66 -1.58
CA THR A 205 6.47 10.53 -1.77
C THR A 205 6.86 10.43 -3.24
N TYR A 206 8.11 10.09 -3.53
CA TYR A 206 8.65 10.05 -4.89
C TYR A 206 9.94 9.23 -4.94
N GLY A 207 10.03 8.23 -5.82
CA GLY A 207 11.22 7.40 -6.00
C GLY A 207 11.76 6.79 -4.69
N GLY A 208 10.90 6.39 -3.77
CA GLY A 208 11.28 5.93 -2.43
C GLY A 208 11.60 7.04 -1.42
N HIS A 209 11.78 8.28 -1.85
CA HIS A 209 11.94 9.45 -1.01
C HIS A 209 10.61 9.95 -0.46
N TYR A 210 10.64 10.74 0.64
CA TYR A 210 9.47 11.41 1.14
C TYR A 210 9.78 12.76 1.79
N ALA A 211 8.81 13.65 1.69
CA ALA A 211 8.81 14.97 2.31
C ALA A 211 7.46 15.25 2.98
N ILE A 212 7.43 16.05 4.02
CA ILE A 212 6.25 16.31 4.85
C ILE A 212 5.93 17.80 4.87
N SER A 213 4.62 18.13 4.87
CA SER A 213 4.11 19.49 5.04
C SER A 213 2.83 19.50 5.88
N ASP A 214 2.55 20.60 6.56
CA ASP A 214 1.25 20.86 7.21
C ASP A 214 0.26 21.55 6.25
N ASN A 215 0.70 21.88 5.02
CA ASN A 215 -0.11 22.52 3.98
C ASN A 215 0.02 21.75 2.67
N ILE A 216 -1.12 21.48 1.99
CA ILE A 216 -1.15 20.72 0.75
C ILE A 216 -0.28 21.32 -0.37
N TYR A 217 -0.13 22.63 -0.39
CA TYR A 217 0.72 23.33 -1.37
C TYR A 217 2.17 23.49 -0.92
N GLY A 218 2.53 22.92 0.23
CA GLY A 218 3.88 23.02 0.80
C GLY A 218 4.13 24.32 1.60
N PRO A 219 5.41 24.68 1.86
CA PRO A 219 6.61 23.93 1.44
C PRO A 219 6.72 22.56 2.09
N TYR A 220 7.30 21.61 1.37
CA TYR A 220 7.56 20.25 1.85
C TYR A 220 9.00 20.13 2.34
N GLU A 221 9.15 19.63 3.55
CA GLU A 221 10.45 19.35 4.16
C GLU A 221 10.83 17.89 3.89
N TYR A 222 11.93 17.68 3.17
CA TYR A 222 12.50 16.35 2.92
C TYR A 222 12.89 15.66 4.24
N LYS A 223 12.50 14.42 4.40
CA LYS A 223 12.74 13.62 5.61
C LYS A 223 13.65 12.42 5.39
N GLY A 224 13.72 11.86 4.21
CA GLY A 224 14.57 10.72 3.94
C GLY A 224 14.03 9.79 2.87
N HIS A 225 14.54 8.56 2.91
CA HIS A 225 14.19 7.46 2.03
C HIS A 225 13.58 6.31 2.82
N THR A 226 12.49 5.72 2.33
CA THR A 226 11.77 4.65 3.02
C THR A 226 12.48 3.28 2.93
N GLY A 227 13.36 3.09 1.94
CA GLY A 227 14.05 1.83 1.68
C GLY A 227 13.20 0.77 0.98
N ALA A 228 11.97 1.10 0.59
CA ALA A 228 11.05 0.13 0.01
C ALA A 228 11.18 -0.01 -1.51
N SER A 229 11.46 1.07 -2.22
CA SER A 229 11.60 1.11 -3.69
C SER A 229 12.45 2.30 -4.09
N GLU A 230 13.08 2.22 -5.27
CA GLU A 230 13.79 3.32 -5.93
C GLU A 230 12.99 3.88 -7.12
N ASP A 231 11.79 3.40 -7.34
CA ASP A 231 10.91 3.68 -8.47
C ASP A 231 9.51 4.04 -7.95
N HIS A 232 8.48 3.98 -8.75
CA HIS A 232 7.11 4.36 -8.41
C HIS A 232 6.60 3.69 -7.14
N THR A 233 5.97 4.48 -6.28
CA THR A 233 5.30 4.04 -5.06
C THR A 233 3.94 4.71 -4.94
N SER A 234 2.99 4.05 -4.26
CA SER A 234 1.73 4.66 -3.85
C SER A 234 1.29 4.12 -2.49
N TYR A 235 0.68 4.98 -1.69
CA TYR A 235 0.28 4.64 -0.33
C TYR A 235 -1.24 4.64 -0.21
N PHE A 236 -1.77 3.75 0.62
CA PHE A 236 -3.19 3.74 0.94
C PHE A 236 -3.43 3.17 2.33
N GLU A 237 -4.53 3.59 2.95
CA GLU A 237 -4.99 3.03 4.21
C GLU A 237 -6.12 2.02 3.98
N TRP A 238 -6.05 0.89 4.66
CA TRP A 238 -7.10 -0.10 4.63
C TRP A 238 -7.09 -0.95 5.90
N ASN A 239 -8.28 -1.19 6.48
CA ASN A 239 -8.46 -2.07 7.63
C ASN A 239 -7.57 -1.73 8.85
N GLY A 240 -7.31 -0.45 9.09
CA GLY A 240 -6.46 0.04 10.18
C GLY A 240 -4.96 -0.12 9.94
N GLN A 241 -4.56 -0.39 8.70
CA GLN A 241 -3.16 -0.54 8.27
C GLN A 241 -2.82 0.45 7.18
N ILE A 242 -1.55 0.85 7.09
CA ILE A 242 -1.00 1.64 5.98
C ILE A 242 -0.16 0.72 5.11
N PHE A 243 -0.43 0.77 3.82
CA PHE A 243 0.26 -0.01 2.79
C PHE A 243 1.01 0.90 1.84
N ASN A 244 2.14 0.42 1.36
CA ASN A 244 2.87 0.99 0.24
C ASN A 244 2.91 -0.04 -0.89
N ALA A 245 2.35 0.32 -2.04
CA ALA A 245 2.56 -0.39 -3.30
C ALA A 245 3.88 0.09 -3.90
N ILE A 246 4.71 -0.82 -4.34
CA ILE A 246 6.08 -0.57 -4.78
C ILE A 246 6.37 -1.19 -6.13
N THR A 247 7.23 -0.58 -6.93
CA THR A 247 7.84 -1.22 -8.09
C THR A 247 9.01 -2.09 -7.63
N VAL A 248 9.09 -3.31 -8.16
CA VAL A 248 10.13 -4.30 -7.85
C VAL A 248 10.88 -4.68 -9.12
N PHE A 249 12.21 -4.61 -9.07
CA PHE A 249 13.09 -5.06 -10.15
C PHE A 249 13.49 -6.53 -9.91
N ASP A 250 12.59 -7.44 -10.23
CA ASP A 250 12.76 -8.89 -10.02
C ASP A 250 13.17 -9.66 -11.28
N HIS A 251 13.38 -8.96 -12.37
CA HIS A 251 13.76 -9.55 -13.65
C HIS A 251 14.83 -8.70 -14.39
N TYR A 252 15.46 -9.30 -15.38
CA TYR A 252 16.49 -8.62 -16.20
C TYR A 252 15.86 -7.58 -17.15
N GLY A 253 16.50 -6.42 -17.25
CA GLY A 253 16.08 -5.31 -18.11
C GLY A 253 14.88 -4.54 -17.53
N LEU A 254 14.26 -3.72 -18.37
CA LEU A 254 13.07 -2.93 -18.01
C LEU A 254 11.80 -3.77 -18.16
N TYR A 255 11.65 -4.75 -17.26
CA TYR A 255 10.48 -5.60 -17.12
C TYR A 255 10.23 -5.81 -15.63
N ARG A 256 9.52 -4.85 -15.07
CA ARG A 256 9.34 -4.69 -13.63
C ARG A 256 8.12 -5.44 -13.12
N SER A 257 7.97 -5.50 -11.82
CA SER A 257 6.82 -6.10 -11.14
C SER A 257 6.29 -5.19 -10.04
N ALA A 258 5.05 -5.38 -9.64
CA ALA A 258 4.46 -4.71 -8.48
C ALA A 258 4.65 -5.54 -7.21
N GLY A 259 4.98 -4.87 -6.11
CA GLY A 259 5.06 -5.41 -4.76
C GLY A 259 4.23 -4.61 -3.77
N MET A 260 4.19 -5.06 -2.53
CA MET A 260 3.55 -4.35 -1.42
C MET A 260 4.34 -4.54 -0.13
N CYS A 261 4.33 -3.52 0.72
CA CYS A 261 4.83 -3.62 2.10
C CYS A 261 3.93 -2.84 3.06
N TYR A 262 4.08 -3.11 4.37
CA TYR A 262 3.48 -2.28 5.40
C TYR A 262 4.33 -1.04 5.66
N VAL A 263 3.68 0.03 6.08
CA VAL A 263 4.33 1.27 6.48
C VAL A 263 3.91 1.63 7.90
N HIS A 264 4.88 2.08 8.68
CA HIS A 264 4.67 2.56 10.03
C HIS A 264 5.04 4.05 10.10
N ILE A 265 4.34 4.78 10.93
CA ILE A 265 4.60 6.20 11.15
C ILE A 265 5.10 6.34 12.59
N ARG A 266 6.29 6.92 12.75
CA ARG A 266 6.88 7.25 14.05
C ARG A 266 6.13 8.40 14.72
N ASP A 267 6.31 8.57 16.01
CA ASP A 267 5.73 9.70 16.76
C ASP A 267 6.15 11.07 16.21
N ASN A 268 7.34 11.17 15.62
CA ASN A 268 7.81 12.40 14.96
C ASN A 268 7.25 12.58 13.52
N GLY A 269 6.52 11.60 13.00
CA GLY A 269 5.93 11.60 11.67
C GLY A 269 6.78 10.92 10.60
N ASP A 270 7.96 10.38 10.93
CA ASP A 270 8.78 9.70 9.94
C ASP A 270 8.13 8.38 9.47
N LEU A 271 8.24 8.10 8.16
CA LEU A 271 7.83 6.85 7.56
C LEU A 271 8.91 5.78 7.77
N VAL A 272 8.49 4.59 8.15
CA VAL A 272 9.36 3.43 8.32
C VAL A 272 8.78 2.23 7.58
N THR A 273 9.63 1.58 6.80
CA THR A 273 9.32 0.30 6.16
C THR A 273 10.23 -0.78 6.75
N ASP A 274 9.64 -1.90 7.13
CA ASP A 274 10.42 -3.06 7.56
C ASP A 274 11.05 -3.75 6.35
N PRO A 275 12.40 -3.90 6.29
CA PRO A 275 13.08 -4.54 5.18
C PRO A 275 12.61 -5.99 4.91
N LEU A 276 12.24 -6.74 5.94
CA LEU A 276 11.74 -8.12 5.78
C LEU A 276 10.40 -8.14 5.04
N ILE A 277 9.53 -7.16 5.29
CA ILE A 277 8.24 -7.07 4.59
C ILE A 277 8.40 -6.67 3.12
N VAL A 278 9.43 -5.92 2.76
CA VAL A 278 9.76 -5.65 1.35
C VAL A 278 10.06 -6.96 0.61
N GLU A 279 10.73 -7.91 1.26
CA GLU A 279 11.01 -9.23 0.70
C GLU A 279 9.79 -10.15 0.76
N TYR A 280 9.16 -10.28 1.94
CA TYR A 280 8.08 -11.24 2.17
C TYR A 280 6.77 -10.82 1.52
N GLY A 281 6.47 -9.52 1.49
CA GLY A 281 5.18 -9.00 1.05
C GLY A 281 4.11 -9.06 2.14
N VAL A 282 3.00 -8.37 1.90
CA VAL A 282 1.89 -8.29 2.84
C VAL A 282 1.04 -9.56 2.81
N GLY A 283 0.48 -9.97 3.95
CA GLY A 283 -0.38 -11.15 4.05
C GLY A 283 0.33 -12.48 3.79
N GLN A 284 1.65 -12.52 3.88
CA GLN A 284 2.48 -13.68 3.59
C GLN A 284 3.10 -14.22 4.88
N TYR A 285 2.29 -14.89 5.69
CA TYR A 285 2.74 -15.40 6.99
C TYR A 285 3.11 -16.88 6.90
N ASP A 286 4.20 -17.21 7.58
CA ASP A 286 4.68 -18.60 7.68
C ASP A 286 4.93 -18.92 9.15
N SER A 287 4.30 -19.97 9.65
CA SER A 287 4.44 -20.39 11.06
C SER A 287 5.81 -20.94 11.39
N ASP A 288 6.65 -21.24 10.38
CA ASP A 288 8.05 -21.63 10.58
C ASP A 288 8.98 -20.45 10.83
N TRP A 289 8.49 -19.22 10.67
CA TRP A 289 9.27 -18.04 11.04
C TRP A 289 9.44 -17.97 12.56
N ASN A 290 10.65 -17.63 12.99
CA ASN A 290 10.95 -17.43 14.42
C ASN A 290 10.22 -16.22 15.01
N ARG A 291 9.67 -15.35 14.16
CA ARG A 291 9.03 -14.11 14.57
C ARG A 291 8.04 -13.64 13.50
N ILE A 292 6.82 -13.40 13.92
CA ILE A 292 5.81 -12.65 13.17
C ILE A 292 5.54 -11.38 14.00
N GLU A 293 5.85 -10.22 13.44
CA GLU A 293 5.64 -8.96 14.14
C GLU A 293 4.15 -8.67 14.33
N ALA A 294 3.80 -8.13 15.48
CA ALA A 294 2.39 -7.85 15.77
C ALA A 294 1.81 -6.77 14.86
N GLU A 295 2.62 -5.82 14.45
CA GLU A 295 2.21 -4.72 13.56
C GLU A 295 2.06 -5.14 12.08
N TRP A 296 2.39 -6.39 11.72
CA TRP A 296 2.17 -6.92 10.37
C TRP A 296 0.75 -7.45 10.13
N PHE A 297 -0.21 -7.02 10.91
CA PHE A 297 -1.60 -7.41 10.72
C PHE A 297 -2.17 -6.92 9.38
N MET A 298 -3.08 -7.70 8.77
CA MET A 298 -3.86 -7.28 7.60
C MET A 298 -5.10 -6.47 7.98
N ARG A 299 -5.63 -6.70 9.17
CA ARG A 299 -6.74 -5.92 9.75
C ARG A 299 -6.50 -5.74 11.24
N GLY A 300 -6.58 -4.48 11.67
CA GLY A 300 -6.53 -4.08 13.07
C GLY A 300 -7.77 -3.29 13.48
N VAL A 301 -8.30 -3.57 14.66
CA VAL A 301 -9.40 -2.82 15.26
C VAL A 301 -9.00 -2.41 16.67
N ASN A 302 -9.17 -1.13 17.02
CA ASN A 302 -8.82 -0.56 18.34
C ASN A 302 -7.35 -0.74 18.73
N VAL A 303 -6.46 -0.76 17.75
CA VAL A 303 -5.01 -0.90 17.94
C VAL A 303 -4.28 0.37 17.54
N LYS A 304 -3.14 0.60 18.18
CA LYS A 304 -2.14 1.58 17.79
C LYS A 304 -0.83 0.86 17.56
N LYS A 305 -0.07 1.32 16.57
CA LYS A 305 1.35 1.00 16.45
C LYS A 305 2.10 1.99 17.31
N ALA A 306 2.93 1.53 18.22
CA ALA A 306 3.66 2.34 19.19
C ALA A 306 5.14 2.04 19.13
N GLU A 307 5.97 3.07 19.37
CA GLU A 307 7.40 2.92 19.57
C GLU A 307 7.70 2.87 21.08
N ILE A 308 8.66 2.04 21.46
CA ILE A 308 9.21 2.05 22.82
C ILE A 308 10.59 2.69 22.77
N HIS A 309 10.80 3.69 23.61
CA HIS A 309 12.06 4.39 23.72
C HIS A 309 13.24 3.42 23.94
N ASN A 310 14.29 3.54 23.14
CA ASN A 310 15.47 2.69 23.11
C ASN A 310 15.25 1.22 22.68
N TYR A 311 14.07 0.88 22.11
CA TYR A 311 13.83 -0.42 21.53
C TYR A 311 13.63 -0.26 20.02
N PRO A 312 14.36 -0.97 19.16
CA PRO A 312 14.13 -0.91 17.72
C PRO A 312 12.87 -1.70 17.36
N GLY A 313 11.96 -1.09 16.62
CA GLY A 313 10.74 -1.71 16.13
C GLY A 313 9.46 -1.08 16.68
N PHE A 314 8.35 -1.66 16.28
CA PHE A 314 7.01 -1.26 16.68
C PHE A 314 6.37 -2.33 17.55
N PHE A 315 5.36 -1.90 18.29
CA PHE A 315 4.48 -2.75 19.08
C PHE A 315 3.05 -2.42 18.69
N VAL A 316 2.16 -3.38 18.82
CA VAL A 316 0.74 -3.10 18.89
C VAL A 316 0.38 -2.78 20.33
N SER A 317 -0.31 -1.67 20.54
CA SER A 317 -0.81 -1.24 21.85
C SER A 317 -2.32 -1.10 21.82
N CYS A 318 -2.98 -1.47 22.93
CA CYS A 318 -4.41 -1.27 23.12
C CYS A 318 -4.77 -1.06 24.59
N THR A 319 -5.81 -0.23 24.85
CA THR A 319 -6.38 0.04 26.17
C THR A 319 -7.82 -0.45 26.31
N GLN A 320 -8.35 -1.09 25.28
CA GLN A 320 -9.66 -1.74 25.21
C GLN A 320 -9.55 -2.98 24.35
N GLU A 321 -10.61 -3.78 24.29
CA GLU A 321 -10.62 -4.96 23.42
C GLU A 321 -10.22 -4.60 21.98
N ALA A 322 -9.22 -5.32 21.47
CA ALA A 322 -8.61 -5.07 20.18
C ALA A 322 -8.48 -6.35 19.37
N VAL A 323 -8.43 -6.22 18.06
CA VAL A 323 -8.39 -7.34 17.11
C VAL A 323 -7.24 -7.18 16.15
N LEU A 324 -6.51 -8.27 15.93
CA LEU A 324 -5.47 -8.39 14.91
C LEU A 324 -5.72 -9.62 14.07
N VAL A 325 -5.81 -9.46 12.74
CA VAL A 325 -6.05 -10.58 11.81
C VAL A 325 -4.84 -10.78 10.90
N TYR A 326 -4.40 -12.04 10.84
CA TYR A 326 -3.31 -12.53 10.00
C TYR A 326 -3.87 -13.65 9.11
N PRO A 327 -4.30 -13.33 7.87
CA PRO A 327 -4.91 -14.33 6.99
C PRO A 327 -3.88 -15.30 6.44
N LYS A 328 -4.34 -16.51 6.14
CA LYS A 328 -3.60 -17.55 5.39
C LYS A 328 -2.20 -17.85 5.94
N VAL A 329 -2.07 -17.94 7.27
CA VAL A 329 -0.83 -18.41 7.91
C VAL A 329 -0.60 -19.85 7.50
N ARG A 330 0.60 -20.14 6.96
CA ARG A 330 0.96 -21.44 6.37
C ARG A 330 1.75 -22.30 7.35
N ASN A 331 1.90 -23.59 7.02
CA ASN A 331 2.69 -24.59 7.76
C ASN A 331 2.19 -24.80 9.21
N LEU A 332 0.88 -24.69 9.44
CA LEU A 332 0.29 -24.81 10.78
C LEU A 332 0.00 -26.24 11.21
N SER A 333 0.02 -27.22 10.30
CA SER A 333 -0.45 -28.59 10.55
C SER A 333 0.39 -29.36 11.59
N ASN A 334 1.63 -28.97 11.84
CA ASN A 334 2.54 -29.57 12.83
C ASN A 334 2.74 -28.73 14.07
N LYS A 335 2.09 -27.56 14.18
CA LYS A 335 2.25 -26.65 15.32
C LYS A 335 1.39 -27.06 16.51
N THR A 336 1.98 -27.01 17.69
CA THR A 336 1.35 -27.41 18.95
C THR A 336 1.01 -26.21 19.84
N GLY A 337 1.48 -25.03 19.50
CA GLY A 337 1.16 -23.83 20.26
C GLY A 337 1.74 -22.55 19.67
N LEU A 338 1.36 -21.44 20.31
CA LEU A 338 1.76 -20.08 20.01
C LEU A 338 2.47 -19.46 21.21
N SER A 339 3.63 -18.88 21.01
CA SER A 339 4.36 -18.08 21.99
C SER A 339 4.22 -16.61 21.68
N LEU A 340 4.05 -15.77 22.71
CA LEU A 340 3.78 -14.35 22.61
C LEU A 340 4.85 -13.54 23.35
N LYS A 341 5.36 -12.50 22.72
CA LYS A 341 6.11 -11.43 23.38
C LYS A 341 5.16 -10.27 23.69
N ALA A 342 4.50 -10.36 24.85
CA ALA A 342 3.47 -9.41 25.27
C ALA A 342 3.66 -8.97 26.73
N SER A 343 3.13 -7.81 27.07
CA SER A 343 3.14 -7.25 28.43
C SER A 343 1.88 -6.42 28.68
N CYS A 344 1.59 -6.17 29.95
CA CYS A 344 0.56 -5.23 30.42
C CYS A 344 1.17 -4.23 31.38
N SER A 345 0.56 -3.06 31.48
CA SER A 345 1.01 -1.97 32.36
C SER A 345 0.85 -2.26 33.85
N GLY A 346 -0.03 -3.21 34.24
CA GLY A 346 -0.33 -3.54 35.65
C GLY A 346 -0.82 -4.97 35.85
N THR A 347 -2.11 -5.15 36.22
CA THR A 347 -2.65 -6.43 36.71
C THR A 347 -2.83 -7.50 35.64
N GLY A 348 -2.82 -7.13 34.37
CA GLY A 348 -2.83 -8.10 33.30
C GLY A 348 -3.89 -7.90 32.24
N GLY A 349 -4.22 -8.98 31.56
CA GLY A 349 -5.18 -9.07 30.48
C GLY A 349 -5.14 -10.45 29.85
N GLU A 350 -6.06 -10.70 28.94
CA GLU A 350 -6.17 -11.96 28.22
C GLU A 350 -5.89 -11.75 26.73
N ILE A 351 -5.20 -12.71 26.12
CA ILE A 351 -5.08 -12.82 24.66
C ILE A 351 -5.74 -14.12 24.26
N GLU A 352 -6.74 -14.03 23.38
CA GLU A 352 -7.36 -15.18 22.74
C GLU A 352 -6.80 -15.36 21.33
N LEU A 353 -6.49 -16.60 20.98
CA LEU A 353 -6.22 -17.04 19.62
C LEU A 353 -7.51 -17.61 19.04
N ARG A 354 -7.94 -17.11 17.89
CA ARG A 354 -9.16 -17.53 17.21
C ARG A 354 -8.88 -17.90 15.76
N GLU A 355 -9.72 -18.75 15.21
CA GLU A 355 -9.73 -19.10 13.80
C GLU A 355 -10.50 -18.02 13.01
N GLY A 356 -9.91 -17.53 11.92
CA GLY A 356 -10.53 -16.60 10.99
C GLY A 356 -10.56 -15.15 11.49
N ASN A 357 -11.55 -14.82 12.31
CA ASN A 357 -11.79 -13.46 12.79
C ASN A 357 -12.25 -13.45 14.25
N GLU A 358 -12.60 -12.26 14.78
CA GLU A 358 -13.03 -12.08 16.17
C GLU A 358 -14.30 -12.86 16.57
N ASN A 359 -15.08 -13.32 15.61
CA ASN A 359 -16.25 -14.16 15.83
C ASN A 359 -15.94 -15.66 15.61
N GLY A 360 -14.71 -15.98 15.22
CA GLY A 360 -14.27 -17.35 14.95
C GLY A 360 -14.15 -18.20 16.21
N ARG A 361 -13.94 -19.50 16.01
CA ARG A 361 -13.74 -20.47 17.09
C ARG A 361 -12.49 -20.10 17.90
N VAL A 362 -12.62 -20.10 19.22
CA VAL A 362 -11.45 -19.94 20.11
C VAL A 362 -10.59 -21.19 20.04
N LEU A 363 -9.35 -21.03 19.64
CA LEU A 363 -8.35 -22.09 19.58
C LEU A 363 -7.59 -22.22 20.92
N GLY A 364 -7.49 -21.13 21.67
CA GLY A 364 -6.89 -21.10 22.99
C GLY A 364 -6.81 -19.68 23.53
N SER A 365 -6.47 -19.53 24.79
CA SER A 365 -6.25 -18.24 25.42
C SER A 365 -5.17 -18.27 26.49
N VAL A 366 -4.65 -17.11 26.84
CA VAL A 366 -3.69 -16.94 27.92
C VAL A 366 -3.92 -15.64 28.67
N ARG A 367 -3.88 -15.71 30.01
CA ARG A 367 -3.78 -14.57 30.91
C ARG A 367 -2.30 -14.20 31.08
N LEU A 368 -1.94 -12.95 30.75
CA LEU A 368 -0.53 -12.54 30.66
C LEU A 368 0.22 -12.52 32.00
N GLU A 369 -0.49 -12.40 33.13
CA GLU A 369 0.12 -12.53 34.47
C GLU A 369 0.57 -13.96 34.80
N LYS A 370 0.10 -14.97 34.03
CA LYS A 370 0.38 -16.40 34.28
C LYS A 370 1.34 -17.03 33.28
N ALA A 371 1.17 -16.70 32.00
CA ALA A 371 1.96 -17.35 30.94
C ALA A 371 2.04 -16.45 29.69
N ARG A 372 2.86 -16.86 28.74
CA ARG A 372 3.04 -16.24 27.41
C ARG A 372 2.82 -17.23 26.26
N HIS A 373 2.24 -18.40 26.57
CA HIS A 373 2.05 -19.48 25.62
C HIS A 373 0.57 -19.87 25.55
N ILE A 374 0.08 -20.08 24.34
CA ILE A 374 -1.25 -20.60 24.05
C ILE A 374 -1.06 -21.99 23.42
N PRO A 375 -1.32 -23.09 24.13
CA PRO A 375 -1.32 -24.40 23.52
C PRO A 375 -2.48 -24.54 22.53
N LEU A 376 -2.22 -25.19 21.39
CA LEU A 376 -3.28 -25.51 20.43
C LEU A 376 -3.97 -26.82 20.87
N PRO A 377 -5.31 -26.86 20.90
CA PRO A 377 -6.05 -28.03 21.41
C PRO A 377 -6.06 -29.19 20.41
N GLU A 378 -5.79 -28.92 19.16
CA GLU A 378 -5.82 -29.88 18.06
C GLU A 378 -4.94 -29.41 16.90
N THR A 379 -4.63 -30.31 15.97
CA THR A 379 -3.95 -29.97 14.71
C THR A 379 -4.83 -29.05 13.87
N LEU A 380 -4.27 -27.93 13.47
CA LEU A 380 -4.92 -26.98 12.55
C LEU A 380 -4.73 -27.42 11.09
N PRO A 381 -5.60 -26.97 10.17
CA PRO A 381 -5.30 -27.05 8.73
C PRO A 381 -3.98 -26.34 8.42
N ASP A 382 -3.27 -26.85 7.42
CA ASP A 382 -1.94 -26.34 7.06
C ASP A 382 -1.93 -24.84 6.70
N VAL A 383 -3.03 -24.33 6.17
CA VAL A 383 -3.26 -22.91 5.95
C VAL A 383 -4.53 -22.48 6.69
N THR A 384 -4.39 -21.56 7.63
CA THR A 384 -5.50 -21.08 8.48
C THR A 384 -5.40 -19.58 8.69
N ASP A 385 -6.53 -18.89 8.65
CA ASP A 385 -6.61 -17.49 9.06
C ASP A 385 -6.55 -17.43 10.60
N ILE A 386 -5.66 -16.60 11.12
CA ILE A 386 -5.43 -16.43 12.55
C ILE A 386 -5.88 -15.06 13.01
N CYS A 387 -6.58 -15.03 14.13
CA CYS A 387 -7.02 -13.80 14.79
C CYS A 387 -6.56 -13.79 16.25
N LEU A 388 -5.89 -12.73 16.65
CA LEU A 388 -5.59 -12.43 18.05
C LEU A 388 -6.58 -11.39 18.56
N VAL A 389 -7.29 -11.72 19.65
CA VAL A 389 -8.16 -10.79 20.39
C VAL A 389 -7.47 -10.44 21.68
N LEU A 390 -7.09 -9.17 21.83
CA LEU A 390 -6.41 -8.63 22.99
C LEU A 390 -7.44 -8.00 23.92
N LYS A 391 -7.47 -8.42 25.18
CA LYS A 391 -8.43 -7.98 26.19
C LYS A 391 -7.68 -7.46 27.42
N PRO A 392 -7.21 -6.20 27.41
CA PRO A 392 -6.62 -5.60 28.62
C PRO A 392 -7.64 -5.54 29.75
N ASP A 393 -7.19 -5.72 30.98
CA ASP A 393 -8.04 -5.48 32.15
C ASP A 393 -8.41 -3.98 32.25
N PRO A 394 -9.50 -3.62 32.90
CA PRO A 394 -9.96 -2.24 32.98
C PRO A 394 -8.88 -1.28 33.51
N GLY A 395 -8.53 -0.28 32.71
CA GLY A 395 -7.49 0.72 33.03
C GLY A 395 -6.06 0.30 32.67
N GLU A 396 -5.87 -0.88 32.10
CA GLU A 396 -4.58 -1.38 31.67
C GLU A 396 -4.29 -1.04 30.20
N GLU A 397 -3.00 -0.95 29.87
CA GLU A 397 -2.50 -0.95 28.51
C GLU A 397 -1.81 -2.28 28.22
N MET A 398 -2.19 -2.94 27.14
CA MET A 398 -1.54 -4.16 26.65
C MET A 398 -0.66 -3.85 25.46
N LEU A 399 0.54 -4.41 25.50
CA LEU A 399 1.53 -4.33 24.42
C LEU A 399 1.81 -5.72 23.88
N LEU A 400 1.80 -5.86 22.55
CA LEU A 400 2.22 -7.08 21.84
C LEU A 400 3.30 -6.70 20.83
N ASP A 401 4.49 -7.31 20.99
CA ASP A 401 5.64 -7.12 20.11
C ASP A 401 5.57 -8.08 18.92
N HIS A 402 5.66 -9.38 19.20
CA HIS A 402 5.61 -10.42 18.18
C HIS A 402 5.08 -11.73 18.76
N PHE A 403 4.86 -12.67 17.86
CA PHE A 403 4.56 -14.05 18.21
C PHE A 403 5.26 -15.03 17.27
N HIS A 404 5.33 -16.29 17.67
CA HIS A 404 5.78 -17.40 16.84
C HIS A 404 5.09 -18.70 17.23
N PHE A 405 4.95 -19.60 16.28
CA PHE A 405 4.42 -20.93 16.51
C PHE A 405 5.55 -21.93 16.85
N TYR A 406 5.25 -22.95 17.64
CA TYR A 406 6.21 -24.00 18.01
C TYR A 406 5.62 -25.40 17.80
N GLU A 407 6.50 -26.40 17.62
CA GLU A 407 6.14 -27.79 17.31
C GLU A 407 6.17 -28.72 18.54
N GLU A 408 7.02 -28.42 19.51
CA GLU A 408 7.13 -29.19 20.73
C GLU A 408 6.46 -28.47 21.89
N ALA A 409 5.85 -29.25 22.82
CA ALA A 409 5.30 -28.66 24.03
C ALA A 409 6.43 -27.96 24.82
N ILE A 410 6.28 -26.67 25.06
CA ILE A 410 7.19 -25.95 25.95
C ILE A 410 6.84 -26.37 27.38
N ASP A 411 7.74 -27.09 28.02
CA ASP A 411 7.63 -27.34 29.46
C ASP A 411 7.60 -25.99 30.18
N ASN A 412 6.45 -25.62 30.74
CA ASN A 412 6.34 -24.40 31.55
C ASN A 412 7.29 -24.51 32.76
N PRO A 413 8.27 -23.59 32.91
CA PRO A 413 9.08 -23.56 34.13
C PRO A 413 8.28 -23.11 35.35
#